data_977cf5f87eabee84b949174307bc877f
#
_entry.id   977cf5f87eabee84b949174307bc877f
#
_cell.length_a   1.000
_cell.length_b   1.000
_cell.length_c   1.000
_cell.angle_alpha   90.00
_cell.angle_beta   90.00
_cell.angle_gamma   90.00
#
_symmetry.space_group_name_H-M   'P 1'
#
loop_
_entity.id
_entity.type
_entity.pdbx_description
1 polymer ?
#
loop_
_entity_poly.entity_id
_entity_poly.type
_entity_poly.pdbx_seq_one_letter_code
_entity_poly.pdbx_strand_id
1 'polypeptide(L)'
;VSKDLTFATATNETKTVYVKFRDGAGNESFSVNNSIVLDTVAPINNSIQINGGNAQTNNLGVTLTLGSTGASQMKFSEDNVTYSAYEAFAASKGFTLSDSDGVKTVHVIFKDAAGNESAAVDSSITLDRVAPINNSIVIDGGAAETNNSTVSLTLASTGASQMRFSEDDSTYSAFETYAVSKSFTFSDT
;
A
#
# COMPACT_ATOMS: atom_id res chain seq x y z
N VAL A 1 19.75 35.58 -27.76
CA VAL A 1 20.86 35.01 -27.00
C VAL A 1 20.36 34.73 -25.60
N SER A 2 20.41 33.46 -25.15
CA SER A 2 20.14 33.13 -23.75
C SER A 2 21.39 33.41 -22.91
N LYS A 3 21.18 33.75 -21.65
CA LYS A 3 22.26 33.93 -20.69
C LYS A 3 21.92 33.18 -19.43
N ASP A 4 22.80 32.28 -18.98
CA ASP A 4 22.69 31.61 -17.72
C ASP A 4 22.97 32.56 -16.56
N LEU A 5 22.10 32.52 -15.56
CA LEU A 5 22.22 33.26 -14.32
C LEU A 5 22.25 32.30 -13.15
N THR A 6 23.32 32.38 -12.34
CA THR A 6 23.41 31.58 -11.10
C THR A 6 23.01 32.47 -9.92
N PHE A 7 22.07 31.97 -9.09
CA PHE A 7 21.70 32.68 -7.87
C PHE A 7 22.82 32.59 -6.82
N ALA A 8 23.10 33.65 -6.15
CA ALA A 8 24.18 33.77 -5.16
C ALA A 8 23.90 32.93 -3.89
N THR A 9 22.62 32.63 -3.60
CA THR A 9 22.20 31.81 -2.45
C THR A 9 21.25 30.72 -2.94
N ALA A 10 21.45 29.51 -2.44
CA ALA A 10 20.57 28.36 -2.73
C ALA A 10 19.43 28.21 -1.71
N THR A 11 19.07 29.27 -0.99
CA THR A 11 17.93 29.27 -0.07
C THR A 11 16.62 29.20 -0.82
N ASN A 12 15.68 28.36 -0.30
CA ASN A 12 14.34 28.21 -0.84
C ASN A 12 13.52 29.48 -0.60
N GLU A 13 13.36 30.29 -1.65
CA GLU A 13 12.62 31.54 -1.60
C GLU A 13 12.31 32.05 -3.02
N THR A 14 11.46 33.03 -3.13
CA THR A 14 11.25 33.73 -4.41
C THR A 14 12.52 34.49 -4.83
N LYS A 15 13.06 34.11 -5.97
CA LYS A 15 14.19 34.77 -6.63
C LYS A 15 13.68 35.71 -7.71
N THR A 16 14.10 36.97 -7.66
CA THR A 16 13.71 37.98 -8.63
C THR A 16 14.92 38.44 -9.43
N VAL A 17 14.82 38.46 -10.74
CA VAL A 17 15.85 38.97 -11.66
C VAL A 17 15.39 40.28 -12.24
N TYR A 18 16.24 41.25 -12.15
CA TYR A 18 16.05 42.58 -12.74
C TYR A 18 16.98 42.75 -13.93
N VAL A 19 16.52 43.38 -14.98
CA VAL A 19 17.33 43.70 -16.17
C VAL A 19 17.07 45.12 -16.63
N LYS A 20 18.14 45.80 -17.05
CA LYS A 20 18.12 47.05 -17.83
C LYS A 20 18.78 46.82 -19.16
N PHE A 21 18.33 47.50 -20.16
CA PHE A 21 18.89 47.49 -21.49
C PHE A 21 19.56 48.84 -21.77
N ARG A 22 20.64 48.83 -22.57
CA ARG A 22 21.35 50.02 -22.99
C ARG A 22 21.47 50.02 -24.52
N ASP A 23 21.22 51.16 -25.15
CA ASP A 23 21.41 51.34 -26.60
C ASP A 23 22.87 51.69 -26.97
N GLY A 24 23.18 51.78 -28.27
CA GLY A 24 24.51 52.12 -28.76
C GLY A 24 24.99 53.57 -28.44
N ALA A 25 24.09 54.46 -28.06
CA ALA A 25 24.37 55.82 -27.63
C ALA A 25 24.57 55.93 -26.12
N GLY A 26 24.33 54.89 -25.36
CA GLY A 26 24.49 54.80 -23.92
C GLY A 26 23.25 55.10 -23.09
N ASN A 27 22.08 55.25 -23.70
CA ASN A 27 20.81 55.42 -22.96
C ASN A 27 20.33 54.11 -22.31
N GLU A 28 19.93 54.16 -21.02
CA GLU A 28 19.43 53.00 -20.28
C GLU A 28 17.91 53.01 -20.19
N SER A 29 17.33 51.81 -20.29
CA SER A 29 15.91 51.60 -20.04
C SER A 29 15.56 51.66 -18.55
N PHE A 30 14.28 51.78 -18.24
CA PHE A 30 13.78 51.39 -16.92
C PHE A 30 14.06 49.92 -16.65
N SER A 31 14.21 49.59 -15.37
CA SER A 31 14.36 48.20 -14.95
C SER A 31 13.04 47.46 -15.15
N VAL A 32 13.13 46.25 -15.72
CA VAL A 32 12.04 45.26 -15.72
C VAL A 32 12.50 44.03 -14.95
N ASN A 33 11.56 43.27 -14.39
CA ASN A 33 11.88 42.11 -13.58
C ASN A 33 10.90 40.97 -13.83
N ASN A 34 11.31 39.75 -13.42
CA ASN A 34 10.48 38.58 -13.28
C ASN A 34 10.99 37.72 -12.13
N SER A 35 10.12 36.89 -11.58
CA SER A 35 10.40 36.07 -10.38
C SER A 35 10.10 34.63 -10.61
N ILE A 36 10.86 33.77 -9.91
CA ILE A 36 10.66 32.32 -9.82
C ILE A 36 10.90 31.88 -8.38
N VAL A 37 10.15 30.88 -7.92
CA VAL A 37 10.42 30.23 -6.62
C VAL A 37 11.53 29.19 -6.82
N LEU A 38 12.62 29.33 -6.04
CA LEU A 38 13.62 28.28 -5.90
C LEU A 38 13.14 27.35 -4.78
N ASP A 39 12.87 26.09 -5.10
CA ASP A 39 12.56 25.02 -4.16
C ASP A 39 13.49 23.84 -4.40
N THR A 40 14.26 23.46 -3.39
CA THR A 40 15.22 22.34 -3.39
C THR A 40 14.91 21.30 -2.32
N VAL A 41 13.72 21.39 -1.68
CA VAL A 41 13.32 20.50 -0.59
C VAL A 41 12.39 19.43 -1.14
N ALA A 42 12.82 18.19 -1.08
CA ALA A 42 11.98 17.04 -1.43
C ALA A 42 10.78 16.90 -0.49
N PRO A 43 9.69 16.23 -0.93
CA PRO A 43 8.55 15.91 -0.10
C PRO A 43 8.95 15.18 1.19
N ILE A 44 8.31 15.54 2.31
CA ILE A 44 8.58 15.02 3.66
C ILE A 44 7.34 14.36 4.26
N ASN A 45 7.50 13.69 5.43
CA ASN A 45 6.44 12.92 6.11
C ASN A 45 5.82 11.86 5.20
N ASN A 46 6.66 11.20 4.42
CA ASN A 46 6.24 10.21 3.44
C ASN A 46 5.85 8.90 4.11
N SER A 47 4.74 8.34 3.71
CA SER A 47 4.24 7.06 4.25
C SER A 47 3.43 6.30 3.22
N ILE A 48 3.41 4.97 3.39
CA ILE A 48 2.57 4.04 2.64
C ILE A 48 2.06 2.95 3.59
N GLN A 49 0.82 2.52 3.42
CA GLN A 49 0.22 1.38 4.10
C GLN A 49 -0.65 0.60 3.13
N ILE A 50 -0.52 -0.72 3.11
CA ILE A 50 -1.30 -1.62 2.25
C ILE A 50 -2.49 -2.15 3.05
N ASN A 51 -3.71 -2.08 2.47
CA ASN A 51 -4.97 -2.60 3.04
C ASN A 51 -5.16 -2.24 4.54
N GLY A 52 -4.83 -0.98 4.92
CA GLY A 52 -4.97 -0.53 6.30
C GLY A 52 -4.05 -1.23 7.31
N GLY A 53 -2.92 -1.82 6.84
CA GLY A 53 -1.94 -2.52 7.68
C GLY A 53 -2.25 -3.99 7.93
N ASN A 54 -3.16 -4.59 7.16
CA ASN A 54 -3.41 -6.04 7.23
C ASN A 54 -2.14 -6.83 6.90
N ALA A 55 -1.87 -7.90 7.67
CA ALA A 55 -0.68 -8.72 7.48
C ALA A 55 -0.78 -9.61 6.22
N GLN A 56 -2.00 -9.96 5.79
CA GLN A 56 -2.25 -10.91 4.71
C GLN A 56 -3.43 -10.48 3.84
N THR A 57 -3.44 -10.94 2.58
CA THR A 57 -4.55 -10.80 1.63
C THR A 57 -4.61 -12.02 0.72
N ASN A 58 -5.81 -12.39 0.28
CA ASN A 58 -6.04 -13.38 -0.77
C ASN A 58 -6.40 -12.74 -2.12
N ASN A 59 -6.27 -11.42 -2.23
CA ASN A 59 -6.62 -10.64 -3.42
C ASN A 59 -5.39 -9.92 -3.98
N LEU A 60 -5.20 -10.00 -5.30
CA LEU A 60 -4.17 -9.23 -6.00
C LEU A 60 -4.42 -7.73 -5.94
N GLY A 61 -5.68 -7.32 -5.98
CA GLY A 61 -6.07 -5.91 -5.84
C GLY A 61 -6.02 -5.46 -4.38
N VAL A 62 -5.17 -4.47 -4.09
CA VAL A 62 -5.01 -3.88 -2.76
C VAL A 62 -5.24 -2.38 -2.80
N THR A 63 -5.55 -1.80 -1.65
CA THR A 63 -5.65 -0.35 -1.49
C THR A 63 -4.41 0.15 -0.77
N LEU A 64 -3.74 1.14 -1.36
CA LEU A 64 -2.65 1.88 -0.74
C LEU A 64 -3.23 3.12 -0.06
N THR A 65 -2.87 3.33 1.21
CA THR A 65 -3.04 4.59 1.92
C THR A 65 -1.70 5.30 1.96
N LEU A 66 -1.65 6.53 1.46
CA LEU A 66 -0.43 7.27 1.18
C LEU A 66 -0.44 8.60 1.92
N GLY A 67 0.70 8.99 2.48
CA GLY A 67 0.91 10.29 3.11
C GLY A 67 2.18 10.95 2.59
N SER A 68 2.11 12.26 2.34
CA SER A 68 3.27 13.07 1.99
C SER A 68 2.93 14.55 2.18
N THR A 69 3.91 15.34 2.59
CA THR A 69 3.81 16.79 2.64
C THR A 69 4.65 17.37 1.52
N GLY A 70 4.02 18.15 0.65
CA GLY A 70 4.68 18.82 -0.49
C GLY A 70 4.65 18.01 -1.80
N ALA A 71 4.21 16.75 -1.79
CA ALA A 71 4.12 15.96 -3.02
C ALA A 71 3.04 16.47 -3.99
N SER A 72 3.38 16.50 -5.28
CA SER A 72 2.46 16.73 -6.40
C SER A 72 2.28 15.47 -7.25
N GLN A 73 3.25 14.57 -7.24
CA GLN A 73 3.28 13.34 -8.02
C GLN A 73 3.84 12.17 -7.19
N MET A 74 3.58 10.94 -7.67
CA MET A 74 4.06 9.70 -7.08
C MET A 74 4.32 8.65 -8.16
N LYS A 75 5.21 7.69 -7.87
CA LYS A 75 5.49 6.50 -8.70
C LYS A 75 5.71 5.28 -7.81
N PHE A 76 5.44 4.08 -8.33
CA PHE A 76 5.45 2.84 -7.56
C PHE A 76 6.36 1.78 -8.16
N SER A 77 6.84 0.87 -7.30
CA SER A 77 7.64 -0.29 -7.67
C SER A 77 7.40 -1.44 -6.69
N GLU A 78 7.51 -2.70 -7.15
CA GLU A 78 7.58 -3.88 -6.27
C GLU A 78 9.02 -4.38 -6.06
N ASP A 79 9.99 -3.94 -6.86
CA ASP A 79 11.40 -4.38 -6.82
C ASP A 79 12.38 -3.27 -6.36
N ASN A 80 11.87 -2.06 -6.10
CA ASN A 80 12.64 -0.85 -5.78
C ASN A 80 13.65 -0.43 -6.87
N VAL A 81 13.49 -0.94 -8.09
CA VAL A 81 14.36 -0.68 -9.24
C VAL A 81 13.55 -0.17 -10.43
N THR A 82 12.52 -0.92 -10.81
CA THR A 82 11.66 -0.60 -11.94
C THR A 82 10.41 0.11 -11.46
N TYR A 83 10.35 1.42 -11.65
CA TYR A 83 9.22 2.24 -11.23
C TYR A 83 8.25 2.52 -12.38
N SER A 84 6.97 2.65 -12.03
CA SER A 84 5.93 3.15 -12.94
C SER A 84 6.26 4.58 -13.42
N ALA A 85 5.52 5.06 -14.43
CA ALA A 85 5.49 6.49 -14.71
C ALA A 85 4.95 7.27 -13.50
N TYR A 86 5.34 8.56 -13.41
CA TYR A 86 4.74 9.46 -12.42
C TYR A 86 3.26 9.70 -12.71
N GLU A 87 2.47 9.68 -11.66
CA GLU A 87 1.06 10.08 -11.66
C GLU A 87 0.79 11.14 -10.58
N ALA A 88 -0.35 11.81 -10.63
CA ALA A 88 -0.74 12.80 -9.63
C ALA A 88 -0.82 12.18 -8.23
N PHE A 89 -0.34 12.90 -7.21
CA PHE A 89 -0.45 12.46 -5.83
C PHE A 89 -1.92 12.31 -5.41
N ALA A 90 -2.21 11.18 -4.76
CA ALA A 90 -3.48 10.91 -4.11
C ALA A 90 -3.24 10.19 -2.79
N ALA A 91 -4.01 10.51 -1.75
CA ALA A 91 -3.88 9.88 -0.43
C ALA A 91 -4.36 8.41 -0.40
N SER A 92 -5.07 7.97 -1.45
CA SER A 92 -5.52 6.58 -1.61
C SER A 92 -5.41 6.15 -3.07
N LYS A 93 -4.93 4.92 -3.29
CA LYS A 93 -4.78 4.34 -4.63
C LYS A 93 -5.02 2.85 -4.63
N GLY A 94 -5.77 2.36 -5.63
CA GLY A 94 -5.82 0.93 -5.96
C GLY A 94 -4.51 0.50 -6.63
N PHE A 95 -3.95 -0.62 -6.20
CA PHE A 95 -2.73 -1.22 -6.74
C PHE A 95 -2.93 -2.71 -6.99
N THR A 96 -2.32 -3.25 -8.04
CA THR A 96 -2.38 -4.68 -8.34
C THR A 96 -1.00 -5.29 -8.09
N LEU A 97 -0.94 -6.22 -7.14
CA LEU A 97 0.26 -6.98 -6.81
C LEU A 97 0.63 -7.94 -7.94
N SER A 98 1.91 -8.28 -8.05
CA SER A 98 2.38 -9.33 -8.96
C SER A 98 1.79 -10.69 -8.62
N ASP A 99 1.52 -11.51 -9.65
CA ASP A 99 0.75 -12.76 -9.57
C ASP A 99 1.60 -13.96 -9.10
N SER A 100 2.08 -13.91 -7.85
CA SER A 100 2.72 -15.04 -7.16
C SER A 100 2.49 -14.92 -5.68
N ASP A 101 2.15 -15.99 -4.99
CA ASP A 101 1.96 -15.98 -3.54
C ASP A 101 3.29 -15.72 -2.81
N GLY A 102 3.22 -15.14 -1.63
CA GLY A 102 4.36 -14.76 -0.81
C GLY A 102 4.33 -13.30 -0.40
N VAL A 103 5.41 -12.83 0.22
CA VAL A 103 5.54 -11.44 0.66
C VAL A 103 5.68 -10.53 -0.55
N LYS A 104 4.82 -9.51 -0.59
CA LYS A 104 4.82 -8.43 -1.58
C LYS A 104 5.19 -7.14 -0.88
N THR A 105 6.16 -6.43 -1.44
CA THR A 105 6.57 -5.10 -0.96
C THR A 105 6.28 -4.08 -2.03
N VAL A 106 5.58 -3.01 -1.67
CA VAL A 106 5.31 -1.89 -2.57
C VAL A 106 6.10 -0.69 -2.09
N HIS A 107 6.96 -0.17 -2.98
CA HIS A 107 7.75 1.04 -2.78
C HIS A 107 7.09 2.21 -3.48
N VAL A 108 7.14 3.39 -2.88
CA VAL A 108 6.67 4.63 -3.48
C VAL A 108 7.72 5.73 -3.33
N ILE A 109 7.91 6.52 -4.40
CA ILE A 109 8.68 7.76 -4.42
C ILE A 109 7.71 8.90 -4.71
N PHE A 110 7.80 9.96 -3.93
CA PHE A 110 7.02 11.20 -4.09
C PHE A 110 7.88 12.26 -4.74
N LYS A 111 7.25 13.11 -5.56
CA LYS A 111 7.89 14.24 -6.21
C LYS A 111 7.03 15.49 -6.05
N ASP A 112 7.65 16.63 -5.78
CA ASP A 112 6.98 17.93 -5.70
C ASP A 112 6.80 18.59 -7.08
N ALA A 113 6.28 19.82 -7.09
CA ALA A 113 6.06 20.60 -8.30
C ALA A 113 7.37 21.17 -8.90
N ALA A 114 8.42 21.32 -8.09
CA ALA A 114 9.74 21.80 -8.54
C ALA A 114 10.59 20.66 -9.13
N GLY A 115 10.20 19.39 -8.92
CA GLY A 115 10.88 18.20 -9.43
C GLY A 115 11.77 17.50 -8.41
N ASN A 116 11.77 17.90 -7.13
CA ASN A 116 12.54 17.21 -6.09
C ASN A 116 11.87 15.89 -5.72
N GLU A 117 12.66 14.81 -5.65
CA GLU A 117 12.18 13.47 -5.32
C GLU A 117 12.54 13.09 -3.89
N SER A 118 11.62 12.44 -3.19
CA SER A 118 11.87 11.84 -1.87
C SER A 118 12.71 10.57 -1.99
N ALA A 119 13.26 10.10 -0.87
CA ALA A 119 13.65 8.71 -0.76
C ALA A 119 12.40 7.81 -0.91
N ALA A 120 12.60 6.56 -1.36
CA ALA A 120 11.55 5.56 -1.37
C ALA A 120 11.11 5.22 0.06
N VAL A 121 9.81 5.05 0.26
CA VAL A 121 9.21 4.42 1.45
C VAL A 121 8.41 3.20 0.99
N ASP A 122 8.28 2.20 1.86
CA ASP A 122 7.64 0.94 1.50
C ASP A 122 6.70 0.40 2.56
N SER A 123 5.87 -0.56 2.14
CA SER A 123 5.00 -1.38 2.98
C SER A 123 4.89 -2.77 2.37
N SER A 124 4.70 -3.77 3.24
CA SER A 124 4.60 -5.17 2.80
C SER A 124 3.29 -5.81 3.25
N ILE A 125 2.84 -6.79 2.48
CA ILE A 125 1.70 -7.66 2.77
C ILE A 125 2.01 -9.07 2.24
N THR A 126 1.52 -10.12 2.90
CA THR A 126 1.61 -11.48 2.35
C THR A 126 0.40 -11.79 1.48
N LEU A 127 0.64 -12.05 0.19
CA LEU A 127 -0.38 -12.61 -0.70
C LEU A 127 -0.43 -14.12 -0.51
N ASP A 128 -1.58 -14.64 -0.09
CA ASP A 128 -1.84 -16.08 0.09
C ASP A 128 -3.22 -16.41 -0.48
N ARG A 129 -3.24 -17.18 -1.57
CA ARG A 129 -4.46 -17.60 -2.27
C ARG A 129 -4.68 -19.10 -2.14
N VAL A 130 -3.88 -19.78 -1.31
CA VAL A 130 -3.97 -21.20 -1.09
C VAL A 130 -4.99 -21.50 0.02
N ALA A 131 -6.06 -22.18 -0.31
CA ALA A 131 -7.02 -22.63 0.68
C ALA A 131 -6.38 -23.67 1.62
N PRO A 132 -6.87 -23.79 2.87
CA PRO A 132 -6.43 -24.85 3.78
C PRO A 132 -6.59 -26.25 3.17
N ILE A 133 -5.60 -27.11 3.37
CA ILE A 133 -5.52 -28.46 2.81
C ILE A 133 -5.44 -29.53 3.90
N ASN A 134 -5.49 -30.81 3.52
CA ASN A 134 -5.45 -31.96 4.42
C ASN A 134 -6.56 -31.89 5.50
N ASN A 135 -7.75 -31.46 5.09
CA ASN A 135 -8.87 -31.25 6.00
C ASN A 135 -9.54 -32.58 6.35
N SER A 136 -9.77 -32.83 7.63
CA SER A 136 -10.50 -33.97 8.09
C SER A 136 -11.30 -33.70 9.37
N ILE A 137 -12.34 -34.46 9.56
CA ILE A 137 -13.19 -34.49 10.75
C ILE A 137 -13.46 -35.91 11.17
N VAL A 138 -13.35 -36.19 12.47
CA VAL A 138 -13.76 -37.47 13.09
C VAL A 138 -14.69 -37.13 14.25
N ILE A 139 -15.86 -37.76 14.32
CA ILE A 139 -16.87 -37.59 15.38
C ILE A 139 -16.72 -38.74 16.36
N ASP A 140 -16.68 -38.44 17.67
CA ASP A 140 -16.58 -39.40 18.79
C ASP A 140 -15.59 -40.53 18.54
N GLY A 141 -14.37 -40.16 18.03
CA GLY A 141 -13.32 -41.14 17.74
C GLY A 141 -13.65 -42.13 16.62
N GLY A 142 -14.66 -41.84 15.79
CA GLY A 142 -15.10 -42.73 14.70
C GLY A 142 -16.23 -43.70 15.09
N ALA A 143 -16.93 -43.47 16.20
CA ALA A 143 -18.11 -44.24 16.59
C ALA A 143 -19.19 -44.16 15.50
N ALA A 144 -19.84 -45.27 15.19
CA ALA A 144 -20.91 -45.36 14.20
C ALA A 144 -22.24 -44.79 14.71
N GLU A 145 -22.47 -44.81 16.02
CA GLU A 145 -23.71 -44.39 16.68
C GLU A 145 -23.39 -43.67 18.00
N THR A 146 -24.24 -42.74 18.39
CA THR A 146 -24.20 -42.08 19.69
C THR A 146 -25.61 -41.89 20.23
N ASN A 147 -25.76 -41.91 21.54
CA ASN A 147 -27.01 -41.57 22.25
C ASN A 147 -26.93 -40.18 22.92
N ASN A 148 -25.89 -39.41 22.58
CA ASN A 148 -25.64 -38.07 23.12
C ASN A 148 -25.76 -37.03 22.01
N SER A 149 -26.57 -35.99 22.23
CA SER A 149 -26.66 -34.87 21.30
C SER A 149 -25.37 -34.05 21.25
N THR A 150 -24.50 -34.15 22.26
CA THR A 150 -23.20 -33.47 22.29
C THR A 150 -22.10 -34.48 22.02
N VAL A 151 -21.31 -34.22 20.98
CA VAL A 151 -20.23 -35.09 20.50
C VAL A 151 -18.89 -34.37 20.54
N SER A 152 -17.81 -35.13 20.54
CA SER A 152 -16.48 -34.59 20.36
C SER A 152 -16.04 -34.65 18.90
N LEU A 153 -15.55 -33.56 18.37
CA LEU A 153 -14.95 -33.49 17.04
C LEU A 153 -13.42 -33.47 17.17
N THR A 154 -12.76 -34.37 16.43
CA THR A 154 -11.32 -34.30 16.16
C THR A 154 -11.13 -33.80 14.76
N LEU A 155 -10.37 -32.70 14.62
CA LEU A 155 -10.24 -31.93 13.39
C LEU A 155 -8.78 -31.87 12.97
N ALA A 156 -8.51 -31.96 11.67
CA ALA A 156 -7.21 -31.67 11.11
C ALA A 156 -7.33 -30.74 9.90
N SER A 157 -6.38 -29.81 9.79
CA SER A 157 -6.23 -28.95 8.64
C SER A 157 -4.82 -28.36 8.63
N THR A 158 -4.27 -28.17 7.44
CA THR A 158 -3.01 -27.46 7.24
C THR A 158 -3.32 -26.07 6.68
N GLY A 159 -2.87 -25.03 7.37
CA GLY A 159 -3.07 -23.64 6.95
C GLY A 159 -4.36 -22.99 7.45
N ALA A 160 -5.26 -23.72 8.14
CA ALA A 160 -6.46 -23.12 8.71
C ALA A 160 -6.14 -22.25 9.93
N SER A 161 -6.72 -21.05 9.98
CA SER A 161 -6.72 -20.16 11.16
C SER A 161 -8.11 -20.09 11.82
N GLN A 162 -9.17 -20.40 11.07
CA GLN A 162 -10.55 -20.36 11.52
C GLN A 162 -11.32 -21.57 10.98
N MET A 163 -12.43 -21.89 11.65
CA MET A 163 -13.35 -22.96 11.27
C MET A 163 -14.78 -22.53 11.50
N ARG A 164 -15.73 -23.19 10.85
CA ARG A 164 -17.18 -23.04 11.05
C ARG A 164 -17.87 -24.37 10.78
N PHE A 165 -19.05 -24.56 11.33
CA PHE A 165 -19.78 -25.80 11.29
C PHE A 165 -21.18 -25.65 10.69
N SER A 166 -21.67 -26.71 10.10
CA SER A 166 -23.02 -26.82 9.56
C SER A 166 -23.51 -28.28 9.71
N GLU A 167 -24.82 -28.49 9.87
CA GLU A 167 -25.46 -29.78 9.84
C GLU A 167 -26.14 -30.08 8.48
N ASP A 168 -26.31 -29.05 7.63
CA ASP A 168 -27.04 -29.14 6.35
C ASP A 168 -26.21 -28.73 5.11
N ASP A 169 -24.91 -28.40 5.32
CA ASP A 169 -23.98 -27.91 4.31
C ASP A 169 -24.43 -26.59 3.60
N SER A 170 -25.44 -25.94 4.17
CA SER A 170 -25.97 -24.68 3.62
C SER A 170 -25.93 -23.54 4.64
N THR A 171 -26.30 -23.79 5.87
CA THR A 171 -26.33 -22.82 6.95
C THR A 171 -25.15 -23.06 7.90
N TYR A 172 -24.16 -22.22 7.82
CA TYR A 172 -22.96 -22.31 8.64
C TYR A 172 -23.00 -21.36 9.84
N SER A 173 -22.40 -21.80 10.95
CA SER A 173 -22.13 -20.94 12.11
C SER A 173 -21.20 -19.78 11.73
N ALA A 174 -21.07 -18.80 12.63
CA ALA A 174 -19.98 -17.81 12.52
C ALA A 174 -18.61 -18.50 12.55
N PHE A 175 -17.60 -17.89 11.91
CA PHE A 175 -16.23 -18.37 12.02
C PHE A 175 -15.73 -18.25 13.47
N GLU A 176 -15.04 -19.29 13.94
CA GLU A 176 -14.31 -19.31 15.21
C GLU A 176 -12.86 -19.73 14.98
N THR A 177 -11.98 -19.50 15.96
CA THR A 177 -10.57 -19.88 15.88
C THR A 177 -10.43 -21.39 15.68
N TYR A 178 -9.58 -21.80 14.73
CA TYR A 178 -9.29 -23.21 14.48
C TYR A 178 -8.70 -23.89 15.73
N ALA A 179 -9.23 -25.08 16.03
CA ALA A 179 -8.73 -25.97 17.08
C ALA A 179 -8.80 -27.41 16.58
N VAL A 180 -7.87 -28.24 17.01
CA VAL A 180 -7.81 -29.67 16.64
C VAL A 180 -8.89 -30.50 17.30
N SER A 181 -9.59 -29.95 18.29
CA SER A 181 -10.69 -30.60 19.01
C SER A 181 -11.79 -29.59 19.35
N LYS A 182 -13.05 -29.98 19.23
CA LYS A 182 -14.22 -29.18 19.53
C LYS A 182 -15.36 -30.03 20.08
N SER A 183 -16.04 -29.59 21.12
CA SER A 183 -17.34 -30.09 21.51
C SER A 183 -18.42 -29.49 20.61
N PHE A 184 -19.26 -30.31 20.01
CA PHE A 184 -20.34 -29.89 19.11
C PHE A 184 -21.67 -30.47 19.58
N THR A 185 -22.72 -29.67 19.63
CA THR A 185 -24.07 -30.13 20.01
C THR A 185 -24.95 -30.00 18.77
N PHE A 186 -25.56 -31.14 18.38
CA PHE A 186 -26.54 -31.15 17.30
C PHE A 186 -27.78 -30.33 17.70
N SER A 187 -28.34 -29.63 16.72
CA SER A 187 -29.60 -28.91 16.87
C SER A 187 -30.76 -29.95 16.93
N ASP A 188 -31.71 -29.69 17.80
CA ASP A 188 -32.97 -30.45 17.78
C ASP A 188 -33.74 -30.07 16.49
N THR A 189 -34.04 -31.07 15.64
CA THR A 189 -34.88 -30.92 14.45
C THR A 189 -36.35 -31.09 14.77
#